data_b76eb64a8f1b40414b360bbae12d5d4c
#
_entry.id   b76eb64a8f1b40414b360bbae12d5d4c
#
_cell.length_a   1.000
_cell.length_b   1.000
_cell.length_c   1.000
_cell.angle_alpha   90.00
_cell.angle_beta   90.00
_cell.angle_gamma   90.00
#
_symmetry.space_group_name_H-M   'P 1'
#
loop_
_entity.id
_entity.type
_entity.pdbx_description
1 polymer ?
#
loop_
_entity_poly.entity_id
_entity_poly.type
_entity_poly.pdbx_seq_one_letter_code
_entity_poly.pdbx_strand_id
1 'polypeptide(L)'
;MGESIVKVEKLSHRYSVQWAVRDINFEITKNGIYGLLGSNGAGKSTIMNIMCGVLKQTEGKVYIQGVDLAENPVDAKRHIGFLPQKPPLNMDLTVEEYLNFTANLRWIPAAEVSRAVKAVMGRCDITHFRKRLIRNLSGGYQQRIGIAQAIIHNPKFVVLDEPTNGLDPNQIVEIRHLIQEI
;
A
#
# COMPACT_ATOMS: atom_id res chain seq x y z
N MET A 1 -7.82 -21.44 15.66
CA MET A 1 -7.63 -19.98 15.69
C MET A 1 -7.12 -19.59 14.32
N GLY A 2 -7.80 -18.67 13.60
CA GLY A 2 -7.34 -18.23 12.28
C GLY A 2 -5.99 -17.53 12.42
N GLU A 3 -5.11 -17.74 11.44
CA GLU A 3 -3.80 -17.11 11.38
C GLU A 3 -3.99 -15.59 11.24
N SER A 4 -3.28 -14.81 12.09
CA SER A 4 -3.41 -13.34 12.09
C SER A 4 -2.82 -12.75 10.82
N ILE A 5 -3.60 -11.90 10.13
CA ILE A 5 -3.13 -11.19 8.93
C ILE A 5 -2.12 -10.12 9.34
N VAL A 6 -2.46 -9.33 10.38
CA VAL A 6 -1.60 -8.30 10.97
C VAL A 6 -1.73 -8.35 12.48
N LYS A 7 -0.62 -8.33 13.20
CA LYS A 7 -0.60 -8.20 14.65
C LYS A 7 0.39 -7.11 15.05
N VAL A 8 -0.08 -6.18 15.86
CA VAL A 8 0.73 -5.07 16.39
C VAL A 8 0.72 -5.16 17.90
N GLU A 9 1.91 -5.24 18.50
CA GLU A 9 2.11 -5.42 19.93
C GLU A 9 2.97 -4.29 20.50
N LYS A 10 2.41 -3.53 21.45
CA LYS A 10 3.09 -2.47 22.22
C LYS A 10 3.86 -1.49 21.34
N LEU A 11 3.31 -1.22 20.13
CA LEU A 11 3.97 -0.39 19.14
C LEU A 11 4.08 1.04 19.64
N SER A 12 5.31 1.54 19.76
CA SER A 12 5.61 2.91 20.11
C SER A 12 6.65 3.49 19.16
N HIS A 13 6.48 4.75 18.79
CA HIS A 13 7.47 5.47 18.00
C HIS A 13 7.57 6.92 18.42
N ARG A 14 8.82 7.39 18.51
CA ARG A 14 9.12 8.80 18.79
C ARG A 14 10.02 9.39 17.70
N TYR A 15 9.71 10.60 17.34
CA TYR A 15 10.61 11.45 16.54
C TYR A 15 11.44 12.30 17.51
N SER A 16 12.74 12.01 17.59
CA SER A 16 13.61 12.63 18.59
C SER A 16 13.09 12.41 20.02
N VAL A 17 12.55 13.43 20.69
CA VAL A 17 12.03 13.36 22.05
C VAL A 17 10.50 13.25 22.15
N GLN A 18 9.78 13.54 21.06
CA GLN A 18 8.32 13.55 21.03
C GLN A 18 7.74 12.20 20.58
N TRP A 19 6.86 11.64 21.40
CA TRP A 19 6.12 10.45 21.03
C TRP A 19 5.05 10.78 19.99
N ALA A 20 5.12 10.12 18.83
CA ALA A 20 4.10 10.17 17.79
C ALA A 20 2.98 9.17 18.06
N VAL A 21 3.34 7.99 18.56
CA VAL A 21 2.42 6.92 18.98
C VAL A 21 3.02 6.20 20.19
N ARG A 22 2.18 5.66 21.07
CA ARG A 22 2.62 4.95 22.26
C ARG A 22 1.68 3.81 22.60
N ASP A 23 2.26 2.64 22.87
CA ASP A 23 1.59 1.42 23.32
C ASP A 23 0.37 1.02 22.47
N ILE A 24 0.51 1.06 21.14
CA ILE A 24 -0.55 0.68 20.21
C ILE A 24 -0.59 -0.84 20.12
N ASN A 25 -1.79 -1.39 20.33
CA ASN A 25 -2.04 -2.83 20.26
C ASN A 25 -3.30 -3.09 19.43
N PHE A 26 -3.22 -3.92 18.40
CA PHE A 26 -4.36 -4.44 17.67
C PHE A 26 -4.00 -5.67 16.85
N GLU A 27 -5.03 -6.39 16.41
CA GLU A 27 -4.90 -7.57 15.58
C GLU A 27 -6.00 -7.61 14.52
N ILE A 28 -5.64 -7.97 13.29
CA ILE A 28 -6.53 -8.18 12.15
C ILE A 28 -6.48 -9.66 11.79
N THR A 29 -7.60 -10.37 12.00
CA THR A 29 -7.72 -11.82 11.77
C THR A 29 -8.68 -12.18 10.65
N LYS A 30 -9.50 -11.22 10.18
CA LYS A 30 -10.51 -11.44 9.14
C LYS A 30 -10.23 -10.55 7.94
N ASN A 31 -10.58 -11.04 6.75
CA ASN A 31 -10.57 -10.21 5.54
C ASN A 31 -11.64 -9.12 5.65
N GLY A 32 -11.33 -7.95 5.11
CA GLY A 32 -12.24 -6.80 5.11
C GLY A 32 -11.51 -5.48 4.98
N ILE A 33 -12.28 -4.41 4.93
CA ILE A 33 -11.77 -3.05 4.88
C ILE A 33 -11.81 -2.47 6.30
N TYR A 34 -10.66 -2.00 6.76
CA TYR A 34 -10.48 -1.42 8.10
C TYR A 34 -10.10 0.05 7.96
N GLY A 35 -10.81 0.91 8.67
CA GLY A 35 -10.51 2.34 8.73
C GLY A 35 -9.70 2.71 9.98
N LEU A 36 -8.54 3.34 9.79
CA LEU A 36 -7.78 3.95 10.87
C LEU A 36 -8.21 5.41 11.03
N LEU A 37 -8.97 5.69 12.09
CA LEU A 37 -9.54 7.00 12.36
C LEU A 37 -8.75 7.75 13.44
N GLY A 38 -8.74 9.06 13.35
CA GLY A 38 -8.10 9.95 14.32
C GLY A 38 -7.89 11.36 13.75
N SER A 39 -7.65 12.33 14.60
CA SER A 39 -7.34 13.72 14.22
C SER A 39 -6.04 13.81 13.42
N ASN A 40 -5.82 14.93 12.76
CA ASN A 40 -4.53 15.20 12.12
C ASN A 40 -3.43 15.27 13.19
N GLY A 41 -2.29 14.65 12.93
CA GLY A 41 -1.21 14.52 13.90
C GLY A 41 -1.36 13.39 14.93
N ALA A 42 -2.46 12.60 14.89
CA ALA A 42 -2.66 11.46 15.82
C ALA A 42 -1.75 10.25 15.56
N GLY A 43 -0.79 10.34 14.63
CA GLY A 43 0.15 9.26 14.34
C GLY A 43 -0.33 8.21 13.34
N LYS A 44 -1.44 8.42 12.64
CA LYS A 44 -1.99 7.47 11.66
C LYS A 44 -0.96 7.05 10.59
N SER A 45 -0.39 8.01 9.88
CA SER A 45 0.63 7.73 8.86
C SER A 45 1.91 7.14 9.46
N THR A 46 2.25 7.46 10.71
CA THR A 46 3.36 6.84 11.44
C THR A 46 3.11 5.34 11.63
N ILE A 47 1.91 4.96 12.11
CA ILE A 47 1.53 3.54 12.26
C ILE A 47 1.56 2.83 10.90
N MET A 48 0.95 3.42 9.86
CA MET A 48 0.93 2.85 8.51
C MET A 48 2.34 2.65 7.94
N ASN A 49 3.22 3.64 8.07
CA ASN A 49 4.60 3.55 7.62
C ASN A 49 5.40 2.47 8.36
N ILE A 50 5.15 2.29 9.67
CA ILE A 50 5.78 1.22 10.44
C ILE A 50 5.26 -0.14 9.98
N MET A 51 3.94 -0.32 9.84
CA MET A 51 3.36 -1.58 9.37
C MET A 51 3.82 -1.97 7.96
N CYS A 52 4.16 -0.99 7.12
CA CYS A 52 4.70 -1.21 5.78
C CYS A 52 6.24 -1.36 5.76
N GLY A 53 6.90 -1.27 6.92
CA GLY A 53 8.36 -1.35 7.04
C GLY A 53 9.10 -0.22 6.34
N VAL A 54 8.46 0.95 6.17
CA VAL A 54 9.08 2.19 5.69
C VAL A 54 9.76 2.91 6.84
N LEU A 55 9.17 2.85 8.03
CA LEU A 55 9.69 3.44 9.25
C LEU A 55 9.91 2.32 10.28
N LYS A 56 11.06 2.35 10.96
CA LYS A 56 11.34 1.41 12.06
C LYS A 56 10.72 1.95 13.35
N GLN A 57 10.01 1.10 14.07
CA GLN A 57 9.47 1.44 15.39
C GLN A 57 10.57 1.67 16.43
N THR A 58 10.27 2.46 17.47
CA THR A 58 11.15 2.63 18.65
C THR A 58 11.02 1.44 19.58
N GLU A 59 9.78 0.98 19.84
CA GLU A 59 9.46 -0.14 20.72
C GLU A 59 8.31 -0.95 20.14
N GLY A 60 8.16 -2.19 20.59
CA GLY A 60 7.08 -3.09 20.18
C GLY A 60 7.41 -3.90 18.95
N LYS A 61 6.43 -4.65 18.48
CA LYS A 61 6.57 -5.58 17.34
C LYS A 61 5.39 -5.48 16.38
N VAL A 62 5.67 -5.77 15.10
CA VAL A 62 4.67 -5.89 14.04
C VAL A 62 4.88 -7.22 13.33
N TYR A 63 3.83 -7.99 13.23
CA TYR A 63 3.81 -9.26 12.51
C TYR A 63 2.86 -9.16 11.32
N ILE A 64 3.30 -9.63 10.18
CA ILE A 64 2.50 -9.74 8.96
C ILE A 64 2.47 -11.21 8.54
N GLN A 65 1.29 -11.82 8.51
CA GLN A 65 1.14 -13.26 8.26
C GLN A 65 2.05 -14.10 9.19
N GLY A 66 2.13 -13.72 10.48
CA GLY A 66 2.99 -14.38 11.45
C GLY A 66 4.48 -14.07 11.35
N VAL A 67 4.93 -13.35 10.31
CA VAL A 67 6.34 -12.98 10.09
C VAL A 67 6.66 -11.69 10.84
N ASP A 68 7.66 -11.69 11.72
CA ASP A 68 8.16 -10.47 12.39
C ASP A 68 8.81 -9.54 11.36
N LEU A 69 8.22 -8.36 11.20
CA LEU A 69 8.62 -7.38 10.20
C LEU A 69 10.04 -6.83 10.43
N ALA A 70 10.50 -6.78 11.68
CA ALA A 70 11.83 -6.28 12.03
C ALA A 70 12.92 -7.33 11.79
N GLU A 71 12.59 -8.62 12.04
CA GLU A 71 13.54 -9.73 11.89
C GLU A 71 13.63 -10.21 10.43
N ASN A 72 12.48 -10.29 9.74
CA ASN A 72 12.39 -10.80 8.37
C ASN A 72 11.65 -9.81 7.43
N PRO A 73 12.20 -8.61 7.20
CA PRO A 73 11.50 -7.53 6.49
C PRO A 73 11.18 -7.88 5.02
N VAL A 74 12.01 -8.68 4.36
CA VAL A 74 11.80 -9.06 2.96
C VAL A 74 10.58 -9.97 2.83
N ASP A 75 10.50 -11.00 3.66
CA ASP A 75 9.38 -11.95 3.63
C ASP A 75 8.07 -11.30 4.08
N ALA A 76 8.10 -10.49 5.14
CA ALA A 76 6.93 -9.73 5.57
C ALA A 76 6.42 -8.80 4.45
N LYS A 77 7.31 -8.06 3.77
CA LYS A 77 6.95 -7.12 2.70
C LYS A 77 6.39 -7.78 1.43
N ARG A 78 6.62 -9.07 1.22
CA ARG A 78 5.97 -9.83 0.13
C ARG A 78 4.46 -9.89 0.30
N HIS A 79 3.98 -9.83 1.54
CA HIS A 79 2.56 -9.86 1.87
C HIS A 79 1.91 -8.48 1.96
N ILE A 80 2.68 -7.40 1.76
CA ILE A 80 2.22 -6.02 1.95
C ILE A 80 2.16 -5.28 0.62
N GLY A 81 0.98 -4.73 0.30
CA GLY A 81 0.81 -3.66 -0.68
C GLY A 81 0.78 -2.31 0.04
N PHE A 82 1.43 -1.29 -0.50
CA PHE A 82 1.44 0.03 0.11
C PHE A 82 1.28 1.15 -0.90
N LEU A 83 0.31 2.00 -0.66
CA LEU A 83 0.11 3.28 -1.33
C LEU A 83 0.27 4.40 -0.31
N PRO A 84 1.39 5.12 -0.29
CA PRO A 84 1.55 6.31 0.53
C PRO A 84 0.71 7.47 -0.01
N GLN A 85 0.47 8.49 0.80
CA GLN A 85 -0.30 9.69 0.46
C GLN A 85 0.14 10.34 -0.86
N LYS A 86 1.44 10.32 -1.16
CA LYS A 86 1.98 10.68 -2.48
C LYS A 86 2.51 9.43 -3.15
N PRO A 87 1.83 8.90 -4.19
CA PRO A 87 2.29 7.72 -4.90
C PRO A 87 3.70 7.92 -5.46
N PRO A 88 4.63 6.97 -5.29
CA PRO A 88 6.02 7.07 -5.75
C PRO A 88 6.11 6.78 -7.27
N LEU A 89 5.38 7.52 -8.09
CA LEU A 89 5.32 7.33 -9.53
C LEU A 89 6.53 7.91 -10.24
N ASN A 90 7.09 7.18 -11.19
CA ASN A 90 8.05 7.73 -12.13
C ASN A 90 7.30 8.36 -13.30
N MET A 91 7.26 9.69 -13.33
CA MET A 91 6.49 10.49 -14.27
C MET A 91 6.97 10.39 -15.73
N ASP A 92 8.22 9.96 -15.95
CA ASP A 92 8.85 9.83 -17.27
C ASP A 92 8.64 8.44 -17.92
N LEU A 93 8.04 7.52 -17.19
CA LEU A 93 7.65 6.22 -17.72
C LEU A 93 6.20 6.21 -18.23
N THR A 94 5.92 5.32 -19.17
CA THR A 94 4.54 4.94 -19.50
C THR A 94 3.96 4.06 -18.37
N VAL A 95 2.63 3.95 -18.32
CA VAL A 95 1.94 3.11 -17.34
C VAL A 95 2.45 1.67 -17.38
N GLU A 96 2.61 1.11 -18.59
CA GLU A 96 3.06 -0.26 -18.77
C GLU A 96 4.52 -0.45 -18.33
N GLU A 97 5.42 0.46 -18.67
CA GLU A 97 6.83 0.42 -18.25
C GLU A 97 6.97 0.50 -16.72
N TYR A 98 6.22 1.41 -16.10
CA TYR A 98 6.24 1.57 -14.64
C TYR A 98 5.73 0.31 -13.92
N LEU A 99 4.64 -0.29 -14.40
CA LEU A 99 4.10 -1.51 -13.78
C LEU A 99 5.00 -2.73 -14.03
N ASN A 100 5.65 -2.83 -15.20
CA ASN A 100 6.68 -3.85 -15.46
C ASN A 100 7.87 -3.70 -14.49
N PHE A 101 8.36 -2.47 -14.31
CA PHE A 101 9.41 -2.17 -13.34
C PHE A 101 9.00 -2.58 -11.93
N THR A 102 7.79 -2.21 -11.50
CA THR A 102 7.27 -2.55 -10.18
C THR A 102 7.11 -4.05 -9.98
N ALA A 103 6.62 -4.77 -11.00
CA ALA A 103 6.48 -6.23 -10.95
C ALA A 103 7.83 -6.92 -10.71
N ASN A 104 8.90 -6.45 -11.38
CA ASN A 104 10.25 -6.97 -11.19
C ASN A 104 10.78 -6.65 -9.78
N LEU A 105 10.55 -5.44 -9.27
CA LEU A 105 10.93 -5.07 -7.89
C LEU A 105 10.22 -5.93 -6.84
N ARG A 106 9.01 -6.41 -7.14
CA ARG A 106 8.22 -7.30 -6.27
C ARG A 106 8.56 -8.79 -6.49
N TRP A 107 9.60 -9.08 -7.28
CA TRP A 107 10.10 -10.42 -7.56
C TRP A 107 9.05 -11.35 -8.16
N ILE A 108 8.14 -10.79 -8.97
CA ILE A 108 7.23 -11.60 -9.79
C ILE A 108 8.11 -12.36 -10.82
N PRO A 109 7.94 -13.68 -10.97
CA PRO A 109 8.70 -14.45 -11.95
C PRO A 109 8.58 -13.86 -13.35
N ALA A 110 9.68 -13.77 -14.10
CA ALA A 110 9.71 -13.11 -15.42
C ALA A 110 8.62 -13.61 -16.38
N ALA A 111 8.33 -14.91 -16.35
CA ALA A 111 7.27 -15.52 -17.17
C ALA A 111 5.84 -15.04 -16.79
N GLU A 112 5.67 -14.48 -15.59
CA GLU A 112 4.38 -14.05 -15.05
C GLU A 112 4.18 -12.54 -15.11
N VAL A 113 5.25 -11.75 -15.28
CA VAL A 113 5.21 -10.28 -15.25
C VAL A 113 4.17 -9.72 -16.20
N SER A 114 4.19 -10.13 -17.48
CA SER A 114 3.25 -9.64 -18.49
C SER A 114 1.79 -9.93 -18.13
N ARG A 115 1.52 -11.11 -17.57
CA ARG A 115 0.18 -11.49 -17.10
C ARG A 115 -0.25 -10.64 -15.90
N ALA A 116 0.64 -10.44 -14.92
CA ALA A 116 0.36 -9.64 -13.72
C ALA A 116 0.08 -8.18 -14.09
N VAL A 117 0.92 -7.58 -14.95
CA VAL A 117 0.74 -6.20 -15.43
C VAL A 117 -0.59 -6.04 -16.17
N LYS A 118 -0.92 -6.95 -17.09
CA LYS A 118 -2.20 -6.90 -17.82
C LYS A 118 -3.39 -7.02 -16.86
N ALA A 119 -3.33 -7.94 -15.90
CA ALA A 119 -4.40 -8.18 -14.95
C ALA A 119 -4.62 -6.94 -14.04
N VAL A 120 -3.55 -6.35 -13.50
CA VAL A 120 -3.68 -5.19 -12.61
C VAL A 120 -4.14 -3.93 -13.36
N MET A 121 -3.70 -3.75 -14.61
CA MET A 121 -4.22 -2.65 -15.45
C MET A 121 -5.72 -2.78 -15.69
N GLY A 122 -6.22 -3.99 -15.91
CA GLY A 122 -7.66 -4.26 -16.05
C GLY A 122 -8.42 -3.97 -14.76
N ARG A 123 -7.94 -4.47 -13.61
CA ARG A 123 -8.57 -4.23 -12.30
C ARG A 123 -8.64 -2.75 -11.94
N CYS A 124 -7.64 -1.97 -12.30
CA CYS A 124 -7.59 -0.53 -11.99
C CYS A 124 -8.17 0.37 -13.09
N ASP A 125 -8.72 -0.22 -14.17
CA ASP A 125 -9.29 0.49 -15.32
C ASP A 125 -8.32 1.51 -15.94
N ILE A 126 -7.08 1.10 -16.18
CA ILE A 126 -6.01 1.92 -16.78
C ILE A 126 -5.41 1.31 -18.06
N THR A 127 -5.99 0.23 -18.58
CA THR A 127 -5.50 -0.48 -19.77
C THR A 127 -5.41 0.41 -21.00
N HIS A 128 -6.37 1.31 -21.18
CA HIS A 128 -6.43 2.22 -22.32
C HIS A 128 -5.33 3.30 -22.30
N PHE A 129 -4.68 3.51 -21.15
CA PHE A 129 -3.54 4.42 -21.00
C PHE A 129 -2.17 3.72 -20.96
N ARG A 130 -2.09 2.41 -21.23
CA ARG A 130 -0.86 1.61 -21.07
C ARG A 130 0.40 2.23 -21.65
N LYS A 131 0.29 2.86 -22.85
CA LYS A 131 1.39 3.50 -23.57
C LYS A 131 1.55 5.00 -23.29
N ARG A 132 0.74 5.58 -22.42
CA ARG A 132 0.78 7.01 -22.11
C ARG A 132 1.75 7.26 -20.97
N LEU A 133 2.52 8.35 -21.08
CA LEU A 133 3.39 8.81 -19.98
C LEU A 133 2.55 9.17 -18.76
N ILE A 134 2.99 8.77 -17.58
CA ILE A 134 2.26 8.98 -16.32
C ILE A 134 2.04 10.47 -16.04
N ARG A 135 3.01 11.32 -16.35
CA ARG A 135 2.89 12.80 -16.19
C ARG A 135 1.74 13.42 -17.00
N ASN A 136 1.29 12.76 -18.06
CA ASN A 136 0.21 13.25 -18.93
C ASN A 136 -1.19 12.75 -18.49
N LEU A 137 -1.30 12.16 -17.32
CA LEU A 137 -2.55 11.65 -16.76
C LEU A 137 -3.05 12.55 -15.62
N SER A 138 -4.39 12.60 -15.45
CA SER A 138 -4.99 13.29 -14.31
C SER A 138 -4.62 12.65 -12.97
N GLY A 139 -4.78 13.41 -11.87
CA GLY A 139 -4.52 12.92 -10.52
C GLY A 139 -5.26 11.61 -10.19
N GLY A 140 -6.50 11.46 -10.62
CA GLY A 140 -7.29 10.24 -10.42
C GLY A 140 -6.67 9.01 -11.11
N TYR A 141 -6.18 9.16 -12.35
CA TYR A 141 -5.49 8.06 -13.03
C TYR A 141 -4.11 7.78 -12.43
N GLN A 142 -3.38 8.80 -11.98
CA GLN A 142 -2.14 8.60 -11.24
C GLN A 142 -2.39 7.83 -9.94
N GLN A 143 -3.49 8.12 -9.25
CA GLN A 143 -3.90 7.39 -8.05
C GLN A 143 -4.24 5.93 -8.37
N ARG A 144 -4.96 5.65 -9.46
CA ARG A 144 -5.24 4.28 -9.93
C ARG A 144 -3.95 3.49 -10.23
N ILE A 145 -2.94 4.15 -10.83
CA ILE A 145 -1.61 3.55 -11.04
C ILE A 145 -0.92 3.27 -9.70
N GLY A 146 -1.04 4.19 -8.75
CA GLY A 146 -0.53 4.00 -7.38
C GLY A 146 -1.17 2.80 -6.66
N ILE A 147 -2.49 2.60 -6.82
CA ILE A 147 -3.18 1.41 -6.33
C ILE A 147 -2.69 0.16 -7.07
N ALA A 148 -2.60 0.22 -8.41
CA ALA A 148 -2.13 -0.90 -9.23
C ALA A 148 -0.75 -1.39 -8.78
N GLN A 149 0.21 -0.49 -8.54
CA GLN A 149 1.53 -0.85 -8.05
C GLN A 149 1.49 -1.49 -6.66
N ALA A 150 0.56 -1.07 -5.80
CA ALA A 150 0.42 -1.63 -4.45
C ALA A 150 -0.09 -3.08 -4.49
N ILE A 151 -0.93 -3.45 -5.47
CA ILE A 151 -1.60 -4.75 -5.53
C ILE A 151 -1.04 -5.72 -6.58
N ILE A 152 -0.09 -5.32 -7.43
CA ILE A 152 0.38 -6.10 -8.58
C ILE A 152 0.94 -7.48 -8.21
N HIS A 153 1.50 -7.64 -7.03
CA HIS A 153 2.06 -8.90 -6.51
C HIS A 153 1.08 -9.71 -5.67
N ASN A 154 -0.22 -9.34 -5.71
CA ASN A 154 -1.30 -9.99 -4.97
C ASN A 154 -1.04 -10.13 -3.46
N PRO A 155 -0.78 -9.03 -2.75
CA PRO A 155 -0.48 -9.04 -1.32
C PRO A 155 -1.68 -9.52 -0.49
N LYS A 156 -1.43 -9.99 0.73
CA LYS A 156 -2.46 -10.38 1.70
C LYS A 156 -2.99 -9.21 2.53
N PHE A 157 -2.25 -8.12 2.58
CA PHE A 157 -2.56 -6.92 3.33
C PHE A 157 -2.19 -5.68 2.50
N VAL A 158 -3.14 -4.78 2.32
CA VAL A 158 -2.93 -3.53 1.57
C VAL A 158 -3.16 -2.35 2.49
N VAL A 159 -2.20 -1.44 2.54
CA VAL A 159 -2.30 -0.17 3.26
C VAL A 159 -2.42 0.96 2.26
N LEU A 160 -3.46 1.78 2.43
CA LEU A 160 -3.72 2.95 1.60
C LEU A 160 -3.78 4.18 2.51
N ASP A 161 -2.80 5.07 2.40
CA ASP A 161 -2.75 6.31 3.19
C ASP A 161 -3.42 7.45 2.41
N GLU A 162 -4.61 7.86 2.86
CA GLU A 162 -5.44 8.90 2.24
C GLU A 162 -5.63 8.75 0.71
N PRO A 163 -6.11 7.59 0.22
CA PRO A 163 -6.13 7.26 -1.21
C PRO A 163 -7.03 8.16 -2.07
N THR A 164 -7.84 9.01 -1.46
CA THR A 164 -8.74 9.95 -2.14
C THR A 164 -8.34 11.41 -1.99
N ASN A 165 -7.19 11.68 -1.37
CA ASN A 165 -6.76 13.05 -1.12
C ASN A 165 -6.43 13.78 -2.44
N GLY A 166 -6.92 15.02 -2.57
CA GLY A 166 -6.69 15.88 -3.75
C GLY A 166 -7.48 15.49 -5.01
N LEU A 167 -8.43 14.55 -4.89
CA LEU A 167 -9.31 14.15 -5.99
C LEU A 167 -10.64 14.92 -5.97
N ASP A 168 -11.25 15.08 -7.16
CA ASP A 168 -12.60 15.61 -7.27
C ASP A 168 -13.66 14.61 -6.78
N PRO A 169 -14.90 15.04 -6.49
CA PRO A 169 -15.94 14.18 -5.93
C PRO A 169 -16.26 12.93 -6.76
N ASN A 170 -16.22 13.00 -8.08
CA ASN A 170 -16.50 11.86 -8.95
C ASN A 170 -15.36 10.84 -8.87
N GLN A 171 -14.12 11.30 -8.92
CA GLN A 171 -12.93 10.46 -8.77
C GLN A 171 -12.88 9.79 -7.40
N ILE A 172 -13.32 10.47 -6.33
CA ILE A 172 -13.42 9.87 -4.99
C ILE A 172 -14.36 8.66 -5.00
N VAL A 173 -15.53 8.78 -5.63
CA VAL A 173 -16.50 7.68 -5.75
C VAL A 173 -15.88 6.50 -6.50
N GLU A 174 -15.23 6.76 -7.64
CA GLU A 174 -14.58 5.74 -8.46
C GLU A 174 -13.45 5.00 -7.71
N ILE A 175 -12.60 5.74 -6.99
CA ILE A 175 -11.52 5.13 -6.19
C ILE A 175 -12.09 4.29 -5.03
N ARG A 176 -13.18 4.74 -4.39
CA ARG A 176 -13.84 3.93 -3.36
C ARG A 176 -14.40 2.62 -3.90
N HIS A 177 -15.03 2.63 -5.07
CA HIS A 177 -15.48 1.41 -5.74
C HIS A 177 -14.30 0.49 -6.05
N LEU A 178 -13.22 1.02 -6.62
CA LEU A 178 -12.02 0.25 -6.89
C LEU A 178 -11.45 -0.42 -5.63
N ILE A 179 -11.41 0.30 -4.49
CA ILE A 179 -10.93 -0.25 -3.22
C ILE A 179 -11.84 -1.38 -2.70
N GLN A 180 -13.15 -1.31 -2.95
CA GLN A 180 -14.09 -2.37 -2.56
C GLN A 180 -13.96 -3.63 -3.40
N GLU A 181 -13.45 -3.54 -4.63
CA GLU A 181 -13.25 -4.66 -5.56
C GLU A 181 -11.88 -5.36 -5.41
N ILE A 182 -10.96 -4.78 -4.66
CA ILE A 182 -9.63 -5.30 -4.41
C ILE A 182 -9.62 -6.31 -3.27
#